data_b3e2b6bbfc5341fc8ba427e970b94b89
#
_entry.id   b3e2b6bbfc5341fc8ba427e970b94b89
#
_cell.length_a   1.000
_cell.length_b   1.000
_cell.length_c   1.000
_cell.angle_alpha   90.00
_cell.angle_beta   90.00
_cell.angle_gamma   90.00
#
_symmetry.space_group_name_H-M   'P 1'
#
loop_
_entity.id
_entity.type
_entity.pdbx_description
1 polymer ?
#
loop_
_entity_poly.entity_id
_entity_poly.type
_entity_poly.pdbx_seq_one_letter_code
_entity_poly.pdbx_strand_id
1 'polypeptide(L)'
;MRRLSTQDQNFKQVFADLLAFETVNDPELLKTVDQIIADVRQYGDDHVLKLTQQFDRHPAHQFSDLELSQEQLKAAFDALQPEIREALELAAERIRSFHQVQKQEGWTYVDSLGNTLGQKVTPLDRVGIYVPGGLASYPSSVLMNAIPAHVAGVPEIIMVVPAPQGELNPLVLAAAYLAGVNRIFTIGGAQAVAALAYGTQTIPAVDKITGPGNRFVAAAKRAVFGQVGIDMIAGPSEILVYAEGQNNAKWLAMDVLSQAEHDTVAQAIFITPDADLLEDVAHAIEEHLAALPKADIARTSIANRGALVLVKDRAEAIQLINQVAPEHLELCLDDAEAMSQDIRHAGAIFMGRYTPEAIGDYCAGPNHVLPTSGTARFSSPLGVYDFQKRSSLIMCSEQGVKTLARTADLLAQQENLDAHARSARYRYDV
;
A
#
# COMPACT_ATOMS: atom_id res chain seq x y z
N MET A 1 -7.36 -24.59 -10.92
CA MET A 1 -7.74 -23.26 -11.47
C MET A 1 -8.87 -23.41 -12.49
N ARG A 2 -9.73 -22.37 -12.63
CA ARG A 2 -10.81 -22.33 -13.65
C ARG A 2 -10.17 -22.11 -15.02
N ARG A 3 -10.65 -22.81 -16.06
CA ARG A 3 -10.28 -22.51 -17.44
C ARG A 3 -11.42 -21.72 -18.08
N LEU A 4 -11.10 -20.57 -18.65
CA LEU A 4 -12.04 -19.63 -19.25
C LEU A 4 -11.57 -19.27 -20.66
N SER A 5 -12.51 -19.06 -21.57
CA SER A 5 -12.22 -18.49 -22.89
C SER A 5 -13.12 -17.28 -23.13
N THR A 6 -12.56 -16.21 -23.67
CA THR A 6 -13.34 -15.02 -24.03
C THR A 6 -14.38 -15.31 -25.14
N GLN A 7 -14.25 -16.47 -25.81
CA GLN A 7 -15.22 -16.92 -26.82
C GLN A 7 -16.42 -17.66 -26.19
N ASP A 8 -16.39 -17.98 -24.90
CA ASP A 8 -17.49 -18.66 -24.21
C ASP A 8 -18.67 -17.71 -24.01
N GLN A 9 -19.90 -18.17 -24.26
CA GLN A 9 -21.11 -17.36 -24.18
C GLN A 9 -21.32 -16.73 -22.80
N ASN A 10 -20.90 -17.41 -21.73
CA ASN A 10 -21.05 -16.97 -20.34
C ASN A 10 -19.79 -16.33 -19.75
N PHE A 11 -18.73 -16.13 -20.55
CA PHE A 11 -17.43 -15.61 -20.07
C PHE A 11 -17.60 -14.33 -19.23
N LYS A 12 -18.33 -13.35 -19.74
CA LYS A 12 -18.49 -12.05 -19.05
C LYS A 12 -19.06 -12.21 -17.64
N GLN A 13 -20.06 -13.09 -17.47
CA GLN A 13 -20.67 -13.32 -16.16
C GLN A 13 -19.69 -14.04 -15.22
N VAL A 14 -19.10 -15.14 -15.69
CA VAL A 14 -18.16 -15.95 -14.89
C VAL A 14 -16.93 -15.13 -14.49
N PHE A 15 -16.44 -14.29 -15.38
CA PHE A 15 -15.29 -13.41 -15.12
C PHE A 15 -15.66 -12.28 -14.13
N ALA A 16 -16.86 -11.69 -14.26
CA ALA A 16 -17.35 -10.70 -13.29
C ALA A 16 -17.52 -11.32 -11.88
N ASP A 17 -18.04 -12.54 -11.80
CA ASP A 17 -18.18 -13.27 -10.53
C ASP A 17 -16.81 -13.61 -9.91
N LEU A 18 -15.80 -13.92 -10.74
CA LEU A 18 -14.42 -14.13 -10.29
C LEU A 18 -13.81 -12.86 -9.69
N LEU A 19 -14.10 -11.69 -10.29
CA LEU A 19 -13.57 -10.40 -9.86
C LEU A 19 -14.37 -9.78 -8.70
N ALA A 20 -15.53 -10.35 -8.35
CA ALA A 20 -16.32 -9.84 -7.24
C ALA A 20 -15.58 -10.03 -5.92
N PHE A 21 -15.31 -8.93 -5.24
CA PHE A 21 -14.75 -8.93 -3.89
C PHE A 21 -15.88 -8.74 -2.89
N GLU A 22 -15.91 -9.58 -1.88
CA GLU A 22 -16.72 -9.30 -0.70
C GLU A 22 -16.09 -8.11 0.03
N THR A 23 -16.74 -6.96 -0.06
CA THR A 23 -16.35 -5.81 0.77
C THR A 23 -16.51 -6.18 2.24
N VAL A 24 -15.57 -5.69 3.08
CA VAL A 24 -15.61 -5.89 4.55
C VAL A 24 -16.83 -5.13 5.13
N ASN A 25 -18.01 -5.68 4.93
CA ASN A 25 -19.30 -5.17 5.44
C ASN A 25 -19.90 -6.14 6.47
N ASP A 26 -19.05 -6.77 7.27
CA ASP A 26 -19.49 -7.58 8.42
C ASP A 26 -19.90 -6.63 9.56
N PRO A 27 -21.20 -6.47 9.87
CA PRO A 27 -21.67 -5.54 10.89
C PRO A 27 -21.11 -5.83 12.29
N GLU A 28 -20.89 -7.11 12.62
CA GLU A 28 -20.35 -7.53 13.92
C GLU A 28 -18.87 -7.15 14.03
N LEU A 29 -18.11 -7.31 12.95
CA LEU A 29 -16.72 -6.85 12.87
C LEU A 29 -16.66 -5.33 13.07
N LEU A 30 -17.47 -4.57 12.35
CA LEU A 30 -17.47 -3.11 12.44
C LEU A 30 -17.85 -2.64 13.85
N LYS A 31 -18.87 -3.21 14.46
CA LYS A 31 -19.28 -2.91 15.83
C LYS A 31 -18.16 -3.21 16.85
N THR A 32 -17.45 -4.33 16.65
CA THR A 32 -16.32 -4.70 17.52
C THR A 32 -15.18 -3.70 17.38
N VAL A 33 -14.86 -3.29 16.15
CA VAL A 33 -13.81 -2.29 15.88
C VAL A 33 -14.17 -0.93 16.45
N ASP A 34 -15.42 -0.47 16.28
CA ASP A 34 -15.89 0.80 16.82
C ASP A 34 -15.80 0.82 18.36
N GLN A 35 -16.14 -0.30 19.02
CA GLN A 35 -16.01 -0.42 20.47
C GLN A 35 -14.55 -0.36 20.92
N ILE A 36 -13.63 -1.08 20.22
CA ILE A 36 -12.20 -1.02 20.51
C ILE A 36 -11.67 0.42 20.37
N ILE A 37 -12.05 1.12 19.30
CA ILE A 37 -11.64 2.51 19.09
C ILE A 37 -12.15 3.42 20.22
N ALA A 38 -13.42 3.28 20.60
CA ALA A 38 -14.01 4.05 21.68
C ALA A 38 -13.29 3.82 23.02
N ASP A 39 -12.99 2.57 23.33
CA ASP A 39 -12.33 2.18 24.59
C ASP A 39 -10.85 2.65 24.61
N VAL A 40 -10.11 2.55 23.51
CA VAL A 40 -8.74 3.10 23.43
C VAL A 40 -8.75 4.61 23.62
N ARG A 41 -9.71 5.33 23.03
CA ARG A 41 -9.85 6.79 23.24
C ARG A 41 -10.15 7.16 24.69
N GLN A 42 -10.88 6.32 25.40
CA GLN A 42 -11.29 6.57 26.78
C GLN A 42 -10.21 6.19 27.79
N TYR A 43 -9.54 5.03 27.58
CA TYR A 43 -8.67 4.42 28.59
C TYR A 43 -7.18 4.40 28.19
N GLY A 44 -6.85 4.72 26.93
CA GLY A 44 -5.48 4.85 26.44
C GLY A 44 -4.63 3.58 26.62
N ASP A 45 -3.43 3.77 27.20
CA ASP A 45 -2.42 2.72 27.37
C ASP A 45 -2.96 1.48 28.09
N ASP A 46 -3.77 1.64 29.11
CA ASP A 46 -4.32 0.53 29.91
C ASP A 46 -5.17 -0.40 29.06
N HIS A 47 -5.99 0.17 28.15
CA HIS A 47 -6.84 -0.66 27.29
C HIS A 47 -6.05 -1.32 26.17
N VAL A 48 -5.09 -0.62 25.57
CA VAL A 48 -4.18 -1.19 24.57
C VAL A 48 -3.40 -2.35 25.15
N LEU A 49 -2.83 -2.20 26.36
CA LEU A 49 -2.12 -3.27 27.06
C LEU A 49 -3.03 -4.49 27.31
N LYS A 50 -4.25 -4.25 27.84
CA LYS A 50 -5.24 -5.31 28.08
C LYS A 50 -5.56 -6.11 26.82
N LEU A 51 -5.82 -5.43 25.69
CA LEU A 51 -6.13 -6.10 24.42
C LEU A 51 -4.91 -6.84 23.86
N THR A 52 -3.70 -6.30 24.00
CA THR A 52 -2.45 -6.96 23.58
C THR A 52 -2.21 -8.24 24.39
N GLN A 53 -2.40 -8.20 25.71
CA GLN A 53 -2.35 -9.41 26.55
C GLN A 53 -3.41 -10.44 26.13
N GLN A 54 -4.62 -9.99 25.81
CA GLN A 54 -5.75 -10.86 25.47
C GLN A 54 -5.57 -11.52 24.09
N PHE A 55 -5.22 -10.75 23.05
CA PHE A 55 -5.20 -11.23 21.67
C PHE A 55 -3.86 -11.86 21.29
N ASP A 56 -2.75 -11.23 21.71
CA ASP A 56 -1.42 -11.68 21.38
C ASP A 56 -0.81 -12.57 22.51
N ARG A 57 -1.49 -12.71 23.66
CA ARG A 57 -0.96 -13.37 24.86
C ARG A 57 0.41 -12.81 25.26
N HIS A 58 0.60 -11.52 25.04
CA HIS A 58 1.85 -10.84 25.31
C HIS A 58 2.14 -10.82 26.80
N PRO A 59 3.40 -11.14 27.26
CA PRO A 59 3.73 -11.25 28.68
C PRO A 59 3.94 -9.90 29.39
N ALA A 60 3.79 -8.77 28.70
CA ALA A 60 3.96 -7.43 29.28
C ALA A 60 3.07 -7.22 30.52
N HIS A 61 3.62 -6.61 31.57
CA HIS A 61 2.90 -6.27 32.80
C HIS A 61 2.47 -4.81 32.84
N GLN A 62 3.18 -3.94 32.14
CA GLN A 62 2.93 -2.51 32.04
C GLN A 62 3.15 -2.06 30.58
N PHE A 63 2.58 -0.92 30.22
CA PHE A 63 2.63 -0.44 28.82
C PHE A 63 4.05 -0.21 28.30
N SER A 64 4.96 0.27 29.16
CA SER A 64 6.36 0.48 28.82
C SER A 64 7.11 -0.81 28.39
N ASP A 65 6.61 -1.97 28.77
CA ASP A 65 7.20 -3.26 28.35
C ASP A 65 6.92 -3.57 26.88
N LEU A 66 6.00 -2.82 26.26
CA LEU A 66 5.62 -2.95 24.84
C LEU A 66 6.50 -2.10 23.92
N GLU A 67 7.24 -1.13 24.43
CA GLU A 67 8.15 -0.29 23.63
C GLU A 67 9.56 -0.90 23.58
N LEU A 68 10.11 -1.01 22.37
CA LEU A 68 11.45 -1.51 22.15
C LEU A 68 12.45 -0.35 21.99
N SER A 69 13.62 -0.50 22.63
CA SER A 69 14.66 0.53 22.55
C SER A 69 15.46 0.46 21.26
N GLN A 70 16.11 1.58 20.88
CA GLN A 70 17.00 1.67 19.72
C GLN A 70 18.21 0.71 19.86
N GLU A 71 18.65 0.44 21.08
CA GLU A 71 19.74 -0.51 21.36
C GLU A 71 19.31 -1.94 21.00
N GLN A 72 18.06 -2.33 21.28
CA GLN A 72 17.53 -3.64 20.91
C GLN A 72 17.46 -3.79 19.38
N LEU A 73 17.02 -2.75 18.67
CA LEU A 73 16.98 -2.75 17.20
C LEU A 73 18.38 -2.89 16.61
N LYS A 74 19.31 -2.09 17.12
CA LYS A 74 20.71 -2.15 16.69
C LYS A 74 21.34 -3.51 16.98
N ALA A 75 21.10 -4.08 18.15
CA ALA A 75 21.61 -5.40 18.51
C ALA A 75 21.05 -6.50 17.58
N ALA A 76 19.77 -6.42 17.17
CA ALA A 76 19.19 -7.33 16.20
C ALA A 76 19.86 -7.20 14.82
N PHE A 77 20.15 -5.98 14.38
CA PHE A 77 20.86 -5.74 13.12
C PHE A 77 22.31 -6.25 13.18
N ASP A 78 23.03 -5.95 14.26
CA ASP A 78 24.42 -6.37 14.42
C ASP A 78 24.58 -7.91 14.52
N ALA A 79 23.55 -8.61 14.99
CA ALA A 79 23.52 -10.06 15.12
C ALA A 79 23.17 -10.81 13.81
N LEU A 80 22.82 -10.11 12.74
CA LEU A 80 22.49 -10.75 11.47
C LEU A 80 23.70 -11.47 10.88
N GLN A 81 23.46 -12.59 10.25
CA GLN A 81 24.44 -13.27 9.39
C GLN A 81 24.87 -12.33 8.26
N PRO A 82 26.16 -12.31 7.88
CA PRO A 82 26.66 -11.36 6.87
C PRO A 82 25.85 -11.36 5.58
N GLU A 83 25.52 -12.51 5.03
CA GLU A 83 24.76 -12.65 3.77
C GLU A 83 23.33 -12.05 3.89
N ILE A 84 22.65 -12.24 5.02
CA ILE A 84 21.32 -11.68 5.27
C ILE A 84 21.41 -10.17 5.47
N ARG A 85 22.46 -9.68 6.14
CA ARG A 85 22.70 -8.26 6.30
C ARG A 85 22.94 -7.58 4.96
N GLU A 86 23.83 -8.12 4.12
CA GLU A 86 24.11 -7.61 2.79
C GLU A 86 22.85 -7.56 1.91
N ALA A 87 22.01 -8.61 1.95
CA ALA A 87 20.75 -8.65 1.21
C ALA A 87 19.78 -7.56 1.70
N LEU A 88 19.64 -7.36 3.02
CA LEU A 88 18.76 -6.35 3.60
C LEU A 88 19.25 -4.92 3.28
N GLU A 89 20.57 -4.68 3.36
CA GLU A 89 21.21 -3.40 3.02
C GLU A 89 21.02 -3.08 1.55
N LEU A 90 21.21 -4.05 0.65
CA LEU A 90 20.98 -3.89 -0.78
C LEU A 90 19.52 -3.53 -1.09
N ALA A 91 18.56 -4.25 -0.48
CA ALA A 91 17.15 -3.95 -0.64
C ALA A 91 16.81 -2.54 -0.17
N ALA A 92 17.27 -2.16 1.02
CA ALA A 92 17.04 -0.83 1.58
C ALA A 92 17.62 0.29 0.71
N GLU A 93 18.83 0.10 0.17
CA GLU A 93 19.47 1.09 -0.71
C GLU A 93 18.71 1.24 -2.03
N ARG A 94 18.29 0.15 -2.66
CA ARG A 94 17.52 0.21 -3.90
C ARG A 94 16.18 0.89 -3.70
N ILE A 95 15.47 0.57 -2.59
CA ILE A 95 14.23 1.23 -2.22
C ILE A 95 14.47 2.74 -1.98
N ARG A 96 15.53 3.10 -1.27
CA ARG A 96 15.86 4.51 -1.02
C ARG A 96 16.17 5.25 -2.32
N SER A 97 17.00 4.69 -3.18
CA SER A 97 17.38 5.28 -4.47
C SER A 97 16.15 5.53 -5.36
N PHE A 98 15.23 4.56 -5.45
CA PHE A 98 14.00 4.73 -6.21
C PHE A 98 13.12 5.85 -5.64
N HIS A 99 12.88 5.83 -4.33
CA HIS A 99 12.02 6.82 -3.68
C HIS A 99 12.64 8.23 -3.65
N GLN A 100 13.97 8.34 -3.67
CA GLN A 100 14.62 9.65 -3.76
C GLN A 100 14.25 10.41 -5.04
N VAL A 101 13.99 9.71 -6.15
CA VAL A 101 13.54 10.31 -7.42
C VAL A 101 12.10 10.82 -7.31
N GLN A 102 11.29 10.26 -6.43
CA GLN A 102 9.88 10.69 -6.23
C GLN A 102 9.74 11.97 -5.41
N LYS A 103 10.80 12.38 -4.70
CA LYS A 103 10.75 13.54 -3.81
C LYS A 103 10.40 14.81 -4.58
N GLN A 104 9.35 15.50 -4.15
CA GLN A 104 8.91 16.74 -4.77
C GLN A 104 9.37 17.95 -3.96
N GLU A 105 9.73 19.01 -4.70
CA GLU A 105 10.06 20.31 -4.13
C GLU A 105 8.96 21.32 -4.39
N GLY A 106 8.91 22.39 -3.57
CA GLY A 106 8.05 23.54 -3.81
C GLY A 106 8.54 24.36 -5.01
N TRP A 107 7.64 25.13 -5.60
CA TRP A 107 7.93 26.02 -6.70
C TRP A 107 7.12 27.31 -6.62
N THR A 108 7.61 28.39 -7.22
CA THR A 108 6.91 29.67 -7.37
C THR A 108 7.16 30.23 -8.77
N TYR A 109 6.22 31.02 -9.27
CA TYR A 109 6.37 31.82 -10.47
C TYR A 109 5.63 33.17 -10.32
N VAL A 110 5.98 34.12 -11.15
CA VAL A 110 5.30 35.42 -11.21
C VAL A 110 4.42 35.42 -12.48
N ASP A 111 3.13 35.74 -12.28
CA ASP A 111 2.19 35.83 -13.39
C ASP A 111 2.29 37.17 -14.15
N SER A 112 1.48 37.34 -15.21
CA SER A 112 1.46 38.55 -16.04
C SER A 112 0.97 39.81 -15.30
N LEU A 113 0.34 39.66 -14.15
CA LEU A 113 -0.10 40.77 -13.29
C LEU A 113 0.89 41.08 -12.17
N GLY A 114 2.04 40.39 -12.15
CA GLY A 114 3.08 40.56 -11.11
C GLY A 114 2.76 39.83 -9.79
N ASN A 115 1.76 38.95 -9.76
CA ASN A 115 1.46 38.14 -8.58
C ASN A 115 2.42 36.96 -8.50
N THR A 116 2.88 36.63 -7.29
CA THR A 116 3.61 35.40 -7.02
C THR A 116 2.65 34.27 -6.66
N LEU A 117 2.67 33.22 -7.45
CA LEU A 117 1.90 31.99 -7.23
C LEU A 117 2.83 30.82 -7.07
N GLY A 118 2.43 29.82 -6.29
CA GLY A 118 3.27 28.66 -6.09
C GLY A 118 2.68 27.58 -5.22
N GLN A 119 3.53 26.62 -4.93
CA GLN A 119 3.23 25.48 -4.08
C GLN A 119 4.38 25.24 -3.10
N LYS A 120 4.10 25.22 -1.82
CA LYS A 120 5.02 24.76 -0.78
C LYS A 120 4.79 23.27 -0.55
N VAL A 121 5.87 22.50 -0.56
CA VAL A 121 5.85 21.08 -0.21
C VAL A 121 6.51 20.91 1.16
N THR A 122 5.84 20.19 2.06
CA THR A 122 6.35 19.89 3.41
C THR A 122 6.07 18.44 3.75
N PRO A 123 6.97 17.76 4.50
CA PRO A 123 6.65 16.44 5.02
C PRO A 123 5.49 16.51 6.03
N LEU A 124 4.93 15.35 6.34
CA LEU A 124 4.12 15.14 7.54
C LEU A 124 5.02 15.25 8.77
N ASP A 125 4.43 15.59 9.92
CA ASP A 125 5.21 15.74 11.16
C ASP A 125 5.46 14.39 11.83
N ARG A 126 4.49 13.47 11.76
CA ARG A 126 4.58 12.14 12.36
C ARG A 126 3.78 11.11 11.57
N VAL A 127 4.34 9.90 11.41
CA VAL A 127 3.71 8.80 10.66
C VAL A 127 3.74 7.53 11.49
N GLY A 128 2.61 6.81 11.49
CA GLY A 128 2.48 5.47 12.02
C GLY A 128 2.61 4.43 10.90
N ILE A 129 3.46 3.44 11.08
CA ILE A 129 3.53 2.29 10.17
C ILE A 129 3.04 1.04 10.88
N TYR A 130 2.09 0.34 10.26
CA TYR A 130 1.61 -0.95 10.73
C TYR A 130 2.33 -2.07 9.97
N VAL A 131 3.02 -2.91 10.69
CA VAL A 131 3.70 -4.08 10.12
C VAL A 131 2.97 -5.34 10.60
N PRO A 132 2.51 -6.22 9.69
CA PRO A 132 1.89 -7.47 10.09
C PRO A 132 2.87 -8.33 10.88
N GLY A 133 2.38 -8.99 11.93
CA GLY A 133 3.12 -9.98 12.72
C GLY A 133 2.36 -11.29 12.76
N GLY A 134 2.96 -12.31 13.36
CA GLY A 134 2.39 -13.65 13.51
C GLY A 134 3.26 -14.72 12.83
N LEU A 135 2.64 -15.66 12.13
CA LEU A 135 3.35 -16.79 11.50
C LEU A 135 4.33 -16.38 10.38
N ALA A 136 4.08 -15.26 9.72
CA ALA A 136 4.99 -14.66 8.74
C ALA A 136 5.52 -13.33 9.28
N SER A 137 6.80 -13.08 9.08
CA SER A 137 7.45 -11.80 9.35
C SER A 137 7.72 -11.09 8.03
N TYR A 138 7.49 -9.77 8.01
CA TYR A 138 7.59 -8.98 6.78
C TYR A 138 8.63 -7.84 6.95
N PRO A 139 9.93 -8.15 6.97
CA PRO A 139 10.97 -7.11 7.00
C PRO A 139 10.90 -6.19 5.78
N SER A 140 10.47 -6.71 4.62
CA SER A 140 10.23 -5.91 3.42
C SER A 140 9.15 -4.84 3.66
N SER A 141 8.05 -5.17 4.34
CA SER A 141 7.01 -4.19 4.68
C SER A 141 7.53 -3.07 5.59
N VAL A 142 8.50 -3.36 6.46
CA VAL A 142 9.17 -2.31 7.25
C VAL A 142 9.91 -1.35 6.32
N LEU A 143 10.76 -1.86 5.43
CA LEU A 143 11.54 -1.04 4.50
C LEU A 143 10.63 -0.23 3.58
N MET A 144 9.59 -0.87 3.00
CA MET A 144 8.67 -0.27 2.04
C MET A 144 7.77 0.82 2.63
N ASN A 145 7.49 0.79 3.93
CA ASN A 145 6.74 1.85 4.61
C ASN A 145 7.64 2.94 5.19
N ALA A 146 8.75 2.56 5.87
CA ALA A 146 9.58 3.51 6.59
C ALA A 146 10.52 4.31 5.68
N ILE A 147 11.13 3.70 4.66
CA ILE A 147 12.10 4.38 3.79
C ILE A 147 11.47 5.54 3.02
N PRO A 148 10.31 5.41 2.33
CA PRO A 148 9.71 6.56 1.64
C PRO A 148 9.28 7.68 2.61
N ALA A 149 8.83 7.35 3.83
CA ALA A 149 8.54 8.33 4.87
C ALA A 149 9.82 9.10 5.29
N HIS A 150 10.93 8.37 5.48
CA HIS A 150 12.23 8.96 5.80
C HIS A 150 12.75 9.85 4.65
N VAL A 151 12.65 9.39 3.40
CA VAL A 151 13.03 10.17 2.18
C VAL A 151 12.17 11.43 2.05
N ALA A 152 10.89 11.38 2.38
CA ALA A 152 10.02 12.56 2.42
C ALA A 152 10.48 13.60 3.43
N GLY A 153 11.25 13.20 4.45
CA GLY A 153 11.74 14.04 5.53
C GLY A 153 10.82 14.05 6.76
N VAL A 154 10.01 13.00 6.95
CA VAL A 154 9.20 12.82 8.16
C VAL A 154 10.12 12.72 9.38
N PRO A 155 9.99 13.60 10.39
CA PRO A 155 10.92 13.62 11.52
C PRO A 155 10.67 12.49 12.54
N GLU A 156 9.45 11.95 12.61
CA GLU A 156 9.13 10.88 13.56
C GLU A 156 8.30 9.78 12.90
N ILE A 157 8.85 8.56 12.86
CA ILE A 157 8.21 7.35 12.33
C ILE A 157 8.00 6.39 13.50
N ILE A 158 6.74 6.07 13.79
CA ILE A 158 6.32 5.16 14.85
C ILE A 158 5.84 3.86 14.20
N MET A 159 6.46 2.75 14.55
CA MET A 159 6.08 1.43 14.07
C MET A 159 5.26 0.69 15.13
N VAL A 160 4.18 0.04 14.71
CA VAL A 160 3.44 -0.95 15.51
C VAL A 160 3.51 -2.30 14.81
N VAL A 161 3.77 -3.34 15.60
CA VAL A 161 3.89 -4.72 15.11
C VAL A 161 3.40 -5.69 16.18
N PRO A 162 2.40 -6.56 15.93
CA PRO A 162 1.98 -7.55 16.91
C PRO A 162 3.09 -8.55 17.19
N ALA A 163 3.28 -8.86 18.48
CA ALA A 163 4.28 -9.81 18.96
C ALA A 163 3.58 -10.91 19.80
N PRO A 164 3.00 -11.94 19.16
CA PRO A 164 2.36 -13.04 19.87
C PRO A 164 3.35 -13.69 20.85
N GLN A 165 2.90 -13.83 22.10
CA GLN A 165 3.72 -14.33 23.22
C GLN A 165 4.99 -13.50 23.55
N GLY A 166 5.06 -12.27 23.02
CA GLY A 166 6.23 -11.39 23.14
C GLY A 166 7.35 -11.71 22.15
N GLU A 167 7.11 -12.60 21.19
CA GLU A 167 8.11 -13.02 20.22
C GLU A 167 8.06 -12.17 18.96
N LEU A 168 9.20 -11.67 18.52
CA LEU A 168 9.40 -10.96 17.26
C LEU A 168 10.54 -11.57 16.46
N ASN A 169 10.38 -11.60 15.16
CA ASN A 169 11.47 -11.97 14.27
C ASN A 169 12.59 -10.91 14.32
N PRO A 170 13.84 -11.26 14.65
CA PRO A 170 14.97 -10.32 14.69
C PRO A 170 15.19 -9.55 13.38
N LEU A 171 14.82 -10.14 12.22
CA LEU A 171 14.96 -9.48 10.93
C LEU A 171 14.01 -8.28 10.77
N VAL A 172 12.82 -8.31 11.40
CA VAL A 172 11.89 -7.15 11.44
C VAL A 172 12.52 -6.00 12.24
N LEU A 173 13.17 -6.31 13.37
CA LEU A 173 13.86 -5.31 14.20
C LEU A 173 15.06 -4.71 13.45
N ALA A 174 15.84 -5.57 12.79
CA ALA A 174 16.98 -5.14 11.97
C ALA A 174 16.54 -4.24 10.80
N ALA A 175 15.43 -4.57 10.13
CA ALA A 175 14.86 -3.74 9.07
C ALA A 175 14.39 -2.38 9.62
N ALA A 176 13.78 -2.35 10.79
CA ALA A 176 13.33 -1.11 11.44
C ALA A 176 14.52 -0.20 11.80
N TYR A 177 15.62 -0.78 12.31
CA TYR A 177 16.87 -0.05 12.55
C TYR A 177 17.43 0.55 11.26
N LEU A 178 17.57 -0.26 10.21
CA LEU A 178 18.11 0.14 8.92
C LEU A 178 17.25 1.21 8.20
N ALA A 179 15.93 1.12 8.35
CA ALA A 179 15.00 2.07 7.77
C ALA A 179 14.86 3.38 8.57
N GLY A 180 15.45 3.47 9.77
CA GLY A 180 15.43 4.67 10.59
C GLY A 180 14.12 4.90 11.34
N VAL A 181 13.43 3.82 11.75
CA VAL A 181 12.23 3.90 12.60
C VAL A 181 12.61 4.48 13.96
N ASN A 182 11.86 5.50 14.44
CA ASN A 182 12.18 6.20 15.68
C ASN A 182 11.69 5.46 16.91
N ARG A 183 10.47 4.93 16.88
CA ARG A 183 9.84 4.22 18.01
C ARG A 183 9.12 2.97 17.53
N ILE A 184 9.16 1.92 18.32
CA ILE A 184 8.47 0.65 18.01
C ILE A 184 7.68 0.19 19.22
N PHE A 185 6.43 -0.21 18.95
CA PHE A 185 5.55 -0.81 19.96
C PHE A 185 5.09 -2.19 19.51
N THR A 186 5.18 -3.16 20.39
CA THR A 186 4.77 -4.56 20.17
C THR A 186 3.26 -4.74 20.36
N ILE A 187 2.49 -3.99 19.59
CA ILE A 187 1.02 -3.98 19.59
C ILE A 187 0.47 -4.19 18.19
N GLY A 188 -0.72 -4.79 18.08
CA GLY A 188 -1.36 -5.07 16.80
C GLY A 188 -2.87 -4.80 16.82
N GLY A 189 -3.57 -5.22 15.76
CA GLY A 189 -5.02 -5.13 15.66
C GLY A 189 -5.60 -3.72 15.59
N ALA A 190 -6.92 -3.63 15.80
CA ALA A 190 -7.65 -2.36 15.77
C ALA A 190 -7.19 -1.39 16.88
N GLN A 191 -6.76 -1.90 18.04
CA GLN A 191 -6.27 -1.09 19.15
C GLN A 191 -4.97 -0.35 18.81
N ALA A 192 -4.07 -0.96 18.01
CA ALA A 192 -2.86 -0.30 17.54
C ALA A 192 -3.18 0.84 16.58
N VAL A 193 -4.12 0.62 15.65
CA VAL A 193 -4.61 1.67 14.73
C VAL A 193 -5.27 2.82 15.51
N ALA A 194 -6.09 2.51 16.51
CA ALA A 194 -6.73 3.52 17.35
C ALA A 194 -5.70 4.32 18.17
N ALA A 195 -4.68 3.65 18.73
CA ALA A 195 -3.59 4.30 19.46
C ALA A 195 -2.79 5.27 18.57
N LEU A 196 -2.48 4.88 17.33
CA LEU A 196 -1.81 5.76 16.37
C LEU A 196 -2.70 6.94 15.96
N ALA A 197 -4.01 6.72 15.75
CA ALA A 197 -4.92 7.73 15.25
C ALA A 197 -5.26 8.82 16.29
N TYR A 198 -5.48 8.42 17.54
CA TYR A 198 -5.94 9.33 18.59
C TYR A 198 -4.87 9.70 19.63
N GLY A 199 -3.78 8.93 19.64
CA GLY A 199 -2.78 9.01 20.70
C GLY A 199 -3.25 8.28 21.96
N THR A 200 -2.29 8.02 22.83
CA THR A 200 -2.46 7.53 24.19
C THR A 200 -1.56 8.34 25.15
N GLN A 201 -1.39 7.90 26.38
CA GLN A 201 -0.44 8.54 27.31
C GLN A 201 1.01 8.41 26.82
N THR A 202 1.34 7.31 26.14
CA THR A 202 2.70 6.99 25.68
C THR A 202 2.88 7.16 24.16
N ILE A 203 1.88 6.78 23.36
CA ILE A 203 1.94 6.87 21.90
C ILE A 203 1.36 8.20 21.46
N PRO A 204 2.13 9.09 20.83
CA PRO A 204 1.58 10.33 20.28
C PRO A 204 0.73 10.04 19.03
N ALA A 205 -0.33 10.80 18.82
CA ALA A 205 -1.13 10.72 17.59
C ALA A 205 -0.27 11.04 16.36
N VAL A 206 -0.56 10.35 15.25
CA VAL A 206 0.16 10.50 13.98
C VAL A 206 -0.71 11.19 12.92
N ASP A 207 -0.09 11.72 11.87
CA ASP A 207 -0.78 12.38 10.76
C ASP A 207 -1.26 11.40 9.70
N LYS A 208 -0.56 10.27 9.53
CA LYS A 208 -0.91 9.21 8.59
C LYS A 208 -0.54 7.84 9.14
N ILE A 209 -1.37 6.83 8.86
CA ILE A 209 -1.12 5.41 9.14
C ILE A 209 -0.97 4.68 7.82
N THR A 210 0.15 3.97 7.64
CA THR A 210 0.42 3.15 6.45
C THR A 210 0.70 1.69 6.84
N GLY A 211 0.61 0.81 5.86
CA GLY A 211 0.90 -0.61 6.01
C GLY A 211 -0.34 -1.51 5.99
N PRO A 212 -0.17 -2.75 5.50
CA PRO A 212 -1.23 -3.74 5.40
C PRO A 212 -1.53 -4.37 6.77
N GLY A 213 -2.71 -4.96 6.91
CA GLY A 213 -3.11 -5.70 8.09
C GLY A 213 -4.33 -6.57 7.84
N ASN A 214 -4.73 -7.35 8.83
CA ASN A 214 -5.90 -8.20 8.73
C ASN A 214 -7.21 -7.39 8.65
N ARG A 215 -8.36 -8.08 8.51
CA ARG A 215 -9.68 -7.45 8.38
C ARG A 215 -10.03 -6.46 9.51
N PHE A 216 -9.54 -6.68 10.75
CA PHE A 216 -9.75 -5.76 11.86
C PHE A 216 -8.93 -4.47 11.70
N VAL A 217 -7.70 -4.59 11.22
CA VAL A 217 -6.83 -3.45 10.92
C VAL A 217 -7.40 -2.64 9.75
N ALA A 218 -7.83 -3.30 8.67
CA ALA A 218 -8.46 -2.65 7.52
C ALA A 218 -9.73 -1.89 7.93
N ALA A 219 -10.61 -2.52 8.74
CA ALA A 219 -11.81 -1.89 9.27
C ALA A 219 -11.48 -0.71 10.20
N ALA A 220 -10.46 -0.83 11.05
CA ALA A 220 -10.02 0.24 11.93
C ALA A 220 -9.44 1.41 11.14
N LYS A 221 -8.59 1.18 10.14
CA LYS A 221 -8.08 2.24 9.24
C LYS A 221 -9.22 2.98 8.56
N ARG A 222 -10.23 2.26 8.07
CA ARG A 222 -11.44 2.87 7.49
C ARG A 222 -12.20 3.74 8.50
N ALA A 223 -12.36 3.26 9.73
CA ALA A 223 -13.12 3.96 10.78
C ALA A 223 -12.41 5.23 11.27
N VAL A 224 -11.08 5.27 11.27
CA VAL A 224 -10.30 6.46 11.71
C VAL A 224 -9.97 7.43 10.58
N PHE A 225 -10.28 7.09 9.32
CA PHE A 225 -10.02 7.99 8.20
C PHE A 225 -10.81 9.29 8.36
N GLY A 226 -10.12 10.42 8.21
CA GLY A 226 -10.65 11.75 8.50
C GLY A 226 -10.16 12.33 9.83
N GLN A 227 -9.90 11.49 10.84
CA GLN A 227 -9.13 11.85 12.03
C GLN A 227 -7.64 11.80 11.74
N VAL A 228 -7.22 10.80 10.98
CA VAL A 228 -5.85 10.55 10.53
C VAL A 228 -5.88 10.18 9.05
N GLY A 229 -4.84 10.50 8.29
CA GLY A 229 -4.69 9.99 6.92
C GLY A 229 -4.38 8.48 6.92
N ILE A 230 -4.74 7.80 5.86
CA ILE A 230 -4.33 6.41 5.62
C ILE A 230 -3.71 6.29 4.23
N ASP A 231 -2.95 5.22 3.98
CA ASP A 231 -2.50 4.85 2.64
C ASP A 231 -3.67 4.36 1.79
N MET A 232 -4.15 3.17 2.11
CA MET A 232 -5.26 2.51 1.40
C MET A 232 -5.95 1.50 2.32
N ILE A 233 -7.08 0.97 1.87
CA ILE A 233 -7.73 -0.19 2.48
C ILE A 233 -7.32 -1.40 1.64
N ALA A 234 -6.38 -2.20 2.16
CA ALA A 234 -5.90 -3.39 1.49
C ALA A 234 -6.96 -4.50 1.48
N GLY A 235 -7.16 -5.09 0.31
CA GLY A 235 -7.85 -6.36 0.12
C GLY A 235 -6.86 -7.53 0.08
N PRO A 236 -7.32 -8.72 -0.33
CA PRO A 236 -6.44 -9.85 -0.60
C PRO A 236 -5.44 -9.52 -1.70
N SER A 237 -4.26 -10.14 -1.64
CA SER A 237 -3.21 -9.97 -2.64
C SER A 237 -3.61 -10.56 -4.00
N GLU A 238 -3.11 -9.95 -5.08
CA GLU A 238 -3.52 -10.27 -6.44
C GLU A 238 -2.34 -10.28 -7.40
N ILE A 239 -2.29 -11.27 -8.29
CA ILE A 239 -1.40 -11.28 -9.43
C ILE A 239 -2.17 -11.55 -10.72
N LEU A 240 -1.80 -10.83 -11.79
CA LEU A 240 -2.18 -11.15 -13.15
C LEU A 240 -0.92 -11.29 -13.99
N VAL A 241 -0.70 -12.49 -14.53
CA VAL A 241 0.41 -12.79 -15.46
C VAL A 241 -0.15 -12.85 -16.87
N TYR A 242 0.37 -12.01 -17.75
CA TYR A 242 0.12 -12.08 -19.19
C TYR A 242 1.37 -12.58 -19.91
N ALA A 243 1.23 -13.58 -20.77
CA ALA A 243 2.34 -14.13 -21.54
C ALA A 243 1.95 -14.44 -22.97
N GLU A 244 2.87 -14.14 -23.90
CA GLU A 244 2.79 -14.55 -25.29
C GLU A 244 4.17 -14.88 -25.89
N GLY A 245 4.19 -15.64 -26.99
CA GLY A 245 5.42 -16.08 -27.63
C GLY A 245 6.18 -17.13 -26.80
N GLN A 246 7.51 -17.16 -26.96
CA GLN A 246 8.32 -18.17 -26.28
C GLN A 246 8.52 -17.85 -24.80
N ASN A 247 7.87 -18.61 -23.93
CA ASN A 247 7.97 -18.50 -22.48
C ASN A 247 8.27 -19.87 -21.84
N ASN A 248 8.82 -19.84 -20.63
CA ASN A 248 8.98 -21.03 -19.82
C ASN A 248 7.75 -21.21 -18.92
N ALA A 249 6.91 -22.19 -19.23
CA ALA A 249 5.68 -22.47 -18.50
C ALA A 249 5.91 -22.72 -17.00
N LYS A 250 7.06 -23.27 -16.59
CA LYS A 250 7.39 -23.50 -15.17
C LYS A 250 7.67 -22.19 -14.43
N TRP A 251 8.27 -21.19 -15.09
CA TRP A 251 8.45 -19.88 -14.50
C TRP A 251 7.10 -19.19 -14.29
N LEU A 252 6.29 -19.09 -15.34
CA LEU A 252 4.95 -18.49 -15.29
C LEU A 252 4.05 -19.16 -14.24
N ALA A 253 4.12 -20.49 -14.14
CA ALA A 253 3.38 -21.24 -13.12
C ALA A 253 3.83 -20.90 -11.70
N MET A 254 5.14 -20.69 -11.49
CA MET A 254 5.67 -20.32 -10.19
C MET A 254 5.30 -18.88 -9.84
N ASP A 255 5.32 -17.95 -10.81
CA ASP A 255 4.89 -16.56 -10.61
C ASP A 255 3.40 -16.48 -10.20
N VAL A 256 2.53 -17.29 -10.83
CA VAL A 256 1.12 -17.43 -10.42
C VAL A 256 0.99 -17.99 -9.00
N LEU A 257 1.85 -18.94 -8.61
CA LEU A 257 1.80 -19.60 -7.30
C LEU A 257 2.44 -18.77 -6.19
N SER A 258 3.39 -17.87 -6.51
CA SER A 258 4.03 -16.99 -5.51
C SER A 258 2.99 -16.14 -4.76
N GLN A 259 1.97 -15.67 -5.47
CA GLN A 259 0.89 -14.92 -4.84
C GLN A 259 -0.15 -15.83 -4.17
N ALA A 260 -0.43 -16.98 -4.78
CA ALA A 260 -1.42 -17.92 -4.25
C ALA A 260 -1.05 -18.51 -2.88
N GLU A 261 0.25 -18.57 -2.54
CA GLU A 261 0.72 -19.09 -1.24
C GLU A 261 0.55 -18.08 -0.07
N HIS A 262 0.22 -16.81 -0.34
CA HIS A 262 0.07 -15.77 0.68
C HIS A 262 -1.18 -16.00 1.54
N ASP A 263 -2.34 -16.26 0.90
CA ASP A 263 -3.62 -16.45 1.59
C ASP A 263 -4.57 -17.30 0.75
N THR A 264 -5.51 -17.99 1.39
CA THR A 264 -6.56 -18.79 0.75
C THR A 264 -7.56 -17.99 -0.09
N VAL A 265 -7.57 -16.65 0.07
CA VAL A 265 -8.39 -15.70 -0.69
C VAL A 265 -7.59 -14.83 -1.66
N ALA A 266 -6.27 -15.07 -1.80
CA ALA A 266 -5.45 -14.43 -2.82
C ALA A 266 -5.98 -14.74 -4.23
N GLN A 267 -5.82 -13.79 -5.16
CA GLN A 267 -6.26 -13.96 -6.55
C GLN A 267 -5.07 -14.15 -7.48
N ALA A 268 -5.13 -15.18 -8.34
CA ALA A 268 -4.09 -15.46 -9.31
C ALA A 268 -4.71 -15.72 -10.69
N ILE A 269 -4.43 -14.85 -11.66
CA ILE A 269 -4.97 -14.92 -13.02
C ILE A 269 -3.83 -15.03 -14.01
N PHE A 270 -3.91 -16.00 -14.91
CA PHE A 270 -3.02 -16.14 -16.06
C PHE A 270 -3.80 -15.88 -17.33
N ILE A 271 -3.29 -15.03 -18.22
CA ILE A 271 -3.92 -14.67 -19.51
C ILE A 271 -2.94 -14.92 -20.64
N THR A 272 -3.37 -15.59 -21.70
CA THR A 272 -2.57 -15.80 -22.91
C THR A 272 -3.47 -15.96 -24.14
N PRO A 273 -3.01 -15.56 -25.35
CA PRO A 273 -3.66 -15.92 -26.60
C PRO A 273 -3.24 -17.32 -27.13
N ASP A 274 -2.27 -17.98 -26.49
CA ASP A 274 -1.69 -19.26 -26.87
C ASP A 274 -2.29 -20.41 -26.04
N ALA A 275 -3.08 -21.26 -26.71
CA ALA A 275 -3.75 -22.39 -26.05
C ALA A 275 -2.77 -23.47 -25.57
N ASP A 276 -1.67 -23.69 -26.29
CA ASP A 276 -0.68 -24.71 -25.90
C ASP A 276 0.07 -24.20 -24.64
N LEU A 277 0.49 -22.93 -24.62
CA LEU A 277 1.11 -22.32 -23.44
C LEU A 277 0.18 -22.36 -22.23
N LEU A 278 -1.13 -22.13 -22.41
CA LEU A 278 -2.11 -22.20 -21.31
C LEU A 278 -2.13 -23.60 -20.68
N GLU A 279 -2.14 -24.67 -21.49
CA GLU A 279 -2.14 -26.04 -20.98
C GLU A 279 -0.80 -26.41 -20.35
N ASP A 280 0.33 -25.94 -20.91
CA ASP A 280 1.65 -26.14 -20.33
C ASP A 280 1.78 -25.48 -18.95
N VAL A 281 1.28 -24.25 -18.80
CA VAL A 281 1.23 -23.56 -17.50
C VAL A 281 0.32 -24.29 -16.52
N ALA A 282 -0.86 -24.73 -16.97
CA ALA A 282 -1.77 -25.51 -16.13
C ALA A 282 -1.13 -26.80 -15.59
N HIS A 283 -0.37 -27.49 -16.43
CA HIS A 283 0.36 -28.71 -16.04
C HIS A 283 1.50 -28.37 -15.06
N ALA A 284 2.28 -27.33 -15.33
CA ALA A 284 3.37 -26.90 -14.47
C ALA A 284 2.88 -26.44 -13.08
N ILE A 285 1.71 -25.81 -12.97
CA ILE A 285 1.08 -25.47 -11.69
C ILE A 285 0.86 -26.73 -10.84
N GLU A 286 0.32 -27.81 -11.42
CA GLU A 286 0.09 -29.05 -10.65
C GLU A 286 1.41 -29.75 -10.27
N GLU A 287 2.44 -29.70 -11.13
CA GLU A 287 3.78 -30.21 -10.80
C GLU A 287 4.37 -29.46 -9.60
N HIS A 288 4.31 -28.11 -9.60
CA HIS A 288 4.85 -27.29 -8.52
C HIS A 288 4.08 -27.48 -7.21
N LEU A 289 2.76 -27.54 -7.25
CA LEU A 289 1.93 -27.77 -6.06
C LEU A 289 2.23 -29.11 -5.37
N ALA A 290 2.77 -30.10 -6.09
CA ALA A 290 3.18 -31.35 -5.48
C ALA A 290 4.43 -31.22 -4.58
N ALA A 291 5.22 -30.16 -4.76
CA ALA A 291 6.49 -29.93 -4.07
C ALA A 291 6.49 -28.74 -3.10
N LEU A 292 5.51 -27.82 -3.20
CA LEU A 292 5.46 -26.61 -2.39
C LEU A 292 5.10 -26.91 -0.91
N PRO A 293 5.84 -26.36 0.07
CA PRO A 293 5.52 -26.53 1.50
C PRO A 293 4.13 -26.01 1.90
N LYS A 294 3.66 -24.94 1.24
CA LYS A 294 2.35 -24.31 1.49
C LYS A 294 1.31 -24.70 0.42
N ALA A 295 1.42 -25.87 -0.16
CA ALA A 295 0.54 -26.33 -1.25
C ALA A 295 -0.96 -26.24 -0.91
N ASP A 296 -1.37 -26.49 0.32
CA ASP A 296 -2.79 -26.46 0.73
C ASP A 296 -3.37 -25.04 0.65
N ILE A 297 -2.61 -24.02 1.05
CA ILE A 297 -3.01 -22.62 0.93
C ILE A 297 -3.15 -22.24 -0.54
N ALA A 298 -2.09 -22.49 -1.33
CA ALA A 298 -2.07 -22.18 -2.76
C ALA A 298 -3.18 -22.92 -3.53
N ARG A 299 -3.42 -24.22 -3.24
CA ARG A 299 -4.53 -24.99 -3.84
C ARG A 299 -5.90 -24.36 -3.55
N THR A 300 -6.13 -23.95 -2.30
CA THR A 300 -7.37 -23.31 -1.91
C THR A 300 -7.57 -21.97 -2.62
N SER A 301 -6.52 -21.15 -2.64
CA SER A 301 -6.50 -19.87 -3.34
C SER A 301 -6.86 -20.02 -4.82
N ILE A 302 -6.10 -20.82 -5.58
CA ILE A 302 -6.33 -20.99 -7.02
C ILE A 302 -7.64 -21.73 -7.36
N ALA A 303 -8.15 -22.58 -6.46
CA ALA A 303 -9.46 -23.21 -6.64
C ALA A 303 -10.60 -22.19 -6.56
N ASN A 304 -10.52 -21.27 -5.61
CA ASN A 304 -11.56 -20.29 -5.35
C ASN A 304 -11.43 -19.06 -6.27
N ARG A 305 -10.22 -18.54 -6.44
CA ARG A 305 -9.96 -17.23 -7.06
C ARG A 305 -8.92 -17.27 -8.20
N GLY A 306 -8.53 -18.46 -8.64
CA GLY A 306 -7.60 -18.64 -9.76
C GLY A 306 -8.31 -18.85 -11.09
N ALA A 307 -7.75 -18.26 -12.18
CA ALA A 307 -8.21 -18.51 -13.55
C ALA A 307 -7.07 -18.56 -14.55
N LEU A 308 -7.19 -19.47 -15.52
CA LEU A 308 -6.43 -19.52 -16.75
C LEU A 308 -7.35 -19.03 -17.86
N VAL A 309 -7.01 -17.94 -18.53
CA VAL A 309 -7.89 -17.26 -19.49
C VAL A 309 -7.26 -17.27 -20.88
N LEU A 310 -7.91 -17.94 -21.80
CA LEU A 310 -7.58 -17.90 -23.22
C LEU A 310 -8.29 -16.70 -23.86
N VAL A 311 -7.50 -15.78 -24.39
CA VAL A 311 -8.01 -14.62 -25.15
C VAL A 311 -7.78 -14.82 -26.64
N LYS A 312 -8.50 -14.06 -27.45
CA LYS A 312 -8.36 -14.11 -28.89
C LYS A 312 -7.04 -13.48 -29.36
N ASP A 313 -6.66 -12.35 -28.77
CA ASP A 313 -5.51 -11.54 -29.14
C ASP A 313 -5.07 -10.60 -28.01
N ARG A 314 -3.95 -9.89 -28.23
CA ARG A 314 -3.39 -8.91 -27.29
C ARG A 314 -4.36 -7.77 -26.95
N ALA A 315 -5.14 -7.31 -27.93
CA ALA A 315 -6.08 -6.21 -27.70
C ALA A 315 -7.18 -6.58 -26.69
N GLU A 316 -7.66 -7.81 -26.78
CA GLU A 316 -8.61 -8.36 -25.80
C GLU A 316 -7.96 -8.57 -24.42
N ALA A 317 -6.70 -9.04 -24.39
CA ALA A 317 -5.93 -9.12 -23.14
C ALA A 317 -5.81 -7.74 -22.44
N ILE A 318 -5.43 -6.70 -23.16
CA ILE A 318 -5.34 -5.32 -22.64
C ILE A 318 -6.66 -4.87 -22.04
N GLN A 319 -7.80 -5.16 -22.70
CA GLN A 319 -9.12 -4.81 -22.16
C GLN A 319 -9.40 -5.54 -20.82
N LEU A 320 -9.10 -6.84 -20.74
CA LEU A 320 -9.29 -7.61 -19.53
C LEU A 320 -8.35 -7.17 -18.40
N ILE A 321 -7.07 -6.92 -18.70
CA ILE A 321 -6.10 -6.40 -17.73
C ILE A 321 -6.60 -5.09 -17.13
N ASN A 322 -7.03 -4.13 -17.97
CA ASN A 322 -7.58 -2.85 -17.52
C ASN A 322 -8.91 -3.05 -16.76
N GLN A 323 -9.68 -4.09 -17.06
CA GLN A 323 -10.90 -4.43 -16.32
C GLN A 323 -10.59 -5.02 -14.95
N VAL A 324 -9.57 -5.87 -14.82
CA VAL A 324 -9.12 -6.41 -13.53
C VAL A 324 -8.53 -5.30 -12.68
N ALA A 325 -7.69 -4.45 -13.26
CA ALA A 325 -6.89 -3.45 -12.56
C ALA A 325 -6.09 -4.10 -11.40
N PRO A 326 -5.20 -5.07 -11.72
CA PRO A 326 -4.57 -5.94 -10.74
C PRO A 326 -3.59 -5.17 -9.85
N GLU A 327 -3.33 -5.71 -8.66
CA GLU A 327 -2.25 -5.26 -7.79
C GLU A 327 -0.89 -5.43 -8.48
N HIS A 328 -0.57 -6.66 -8.88
CA HIS A 328 0.65 -7.00 -9.61
C HIS A 328 0.28 -7.44 -11.03
N LEU A 329 0.91 -6.82 -12.03
CA LEU A 329 0.79 -7.18 -13.42
C LEU A 329 2.14 -7.59 -13.99
N GLU A 330 2.29 -8.84 -14.40
CA GLU A 330 3.45 -9.30 -15.16
C GLU A 330 3.14 -9.34 -16.66
N LEU A 331 4.02 -8.73 -17.45
CA LEU A 331 3.97 -8.70 -18.91
C LEU A 331 5.15 -9.52 -19.47
N CYS A 332 4.96 -10.83 -19.64
CA CYS A 332 6.00 -11.78 -20.05
C CYS A 332 6.10 -11.91 -21.59
N LEU A 333 6.58 -10.84 -22.23
CA LEU A 333 6.76 -10.76 -23.69
C LEU A 333 7.97 -9.87 -24.05
N ASP A 334 8.39 -9.89 -25.34
CA ASP A 334 9.58 -9.16 -25.79
C ASP A 334 9.39 -7.65 -25.82
N ASP A 335 8.20 -7.18 -26.19
CA ASP A 335 7.83 -5.78 -26.31
C ASP A 335 6.95 -5.30 -25.15
N ALA A 336 7.21 -5.78 -23.93
CA ALA A 336 6.46 -5.45 -22.72
C ALA A 336 6.37 -3.94 -22.45
N GLU A 337 7.45 -3.19 -22.74
CA GLU A 337 7.47 -1.73 -22.60
C GLU A 337 6.44 -1.05 -23.53
N ALA A 338 6.32 -1.51 -24.79
CA ALA A 338 5.31 -0.99 -25.71
C ALA A 338 3.89 -1.32 -25.25
N MET A 339 3.63 -2.57 -24.82
CA MET A 339 2.32 -2.98 -24.30
C MET A 339 1.93 -2.21 -23.04
N SER A 340 2.90 -1.88 -22.17
CA SER A 340 2.65 -1.17 -20.92
C SER A 340 2.00 0.20 -21.14
N GLN A 341 2.20 0.84 -22.30
CA GLN A 341 1.60 2.13 -22.64
C GLN A 341 0.06 2.08 -22.80
N ASP A 342 -0.48 0.89 -23.08
CA ASP A 342 -1.92 0.65 -23.20
C ASP A 342 -2.55 0.19 -21.86
N ILE A 343 -1.74 -0.08 -20.84
CA ILE A 343 -2.20 -0.44 -19.51
C ILE A 343 -2.42 0.82 -18.69
N ARG A 344 -3.66 1.04 -18.28
CA ARG A 344 -4.06 2.22 -17.50
C ARG A 344 -4.22 1.93 -16.01
N HIS A 345 -4.43 0.68 -15.65
CA HIS A 345 -4.83 0.28 -14.32
C HIS A 345 -4.04 -0.95 -13.88
N ALA A 346 -3.00 -0.74 -13.10
CA ALA A 346 -2.26 -1.75 -12.37
C ALA A 346 -1.56 -1.09 -11.17
N GLY A 347 -1.38 -1.81 -10.09
CA GLY A 347 -0.60 -1.34 -8.95
C GLY A 347 0.89 -1.27 -9.31
N ALA A 348 1.45 -2.37 -9.82
CA ALA A 348 2.80 -2.42 -10.37
C ALA A 348 2.80 -3.20 -11.70
N ILE A 349 3.70 -2.83 -12.63
CA ILE A 349 3.87 -3.50 -13.92
C ILE A 349 5.28 -4.05 -14.00
N PHE A 350 5.40 -5.38 -14.06
CA PHE A 350 6.64 -6.13 -14.20
C PHE A 350 6.84 -6.45 -15.67
N MET A 351 7.88 -5.91 -16.28
CA MET A 351 8.05 -5.96 -17.74
C MET A 351 9.15 -6.93 -18.13
N GLY A 352 8.81 -7.84 -19.04
CA GLY A 352 9.74 -8.82 -19.60
C GLY A 352 9.83 -10.12 -18.80
N ARG A 353 10.30 -11.18 -19.48
CA ARG A 353 10.34 -12.58 -18.97
C ARG A 353 11.24 -12.80 -17.75
N TYR A 354 12.14 -11.86 -17.44
CA TYR A 354 13.11 -11.96 -16.37
C TYR A 354 12.75 -11.13 -15.13
N THR A 355 11.50 -10.65 -15.05
CA THR A 355 11.05 -9.73 -14.01
C THR A 355 9.88 -10.32 -13.24
N PRO A 356 10.12 -11.34 -12.39
CA PRO A 356 9.05 -11.90 -11.54
C PRO A 356 8.68 -10.92 -10.43
N GLU A 357 7.45 -11.02 -9.93
CA GLU A 357 6.92 -10.24 -8.81
C GLU A 357 7.88 -10.23 -7.60
N ALA A 358 8.46 -11.38 -7.26
CA ALA A 358 9.35 -11.52 -6.10
C ALA A 358 10.54 -10.53 -6.13
N ILE A 359 11.09 -10.19 -7.30
CA ILE A 359 12.16 -9.18 -7.39
C ILE A 359 11.63 -7.80 -7.00
N GLY A 360 10.40 -7.44 -7.43
CA GLY A 360 9.76 -6.19 -7.06
C GLY A 360 9.46 -6.12 -5.57
N ASP A 361 8.90 -7.17 -5.03
CA ASP A 361 8.49 -7.24 -3.64
C ASP A 361 9.62 -7.12 -2.64
N TYR A 362 10.81 -7.58 -3.02
CA TYR A 362 11.93 -7.61 -2.09
C TYR A 362 13.02 -6.58 -2.38
N CYS A 363 13.41 -6.36 -3.63
CA CYS A 363 14.66 -5.64 -3.89
C CYS A 363 14.75 -4.81 -5.18
N ALA A 364 13.73 -4.74 -6.04
CA ALA A 364 13.80 -3.91 -7.25
C ALA A 364 13.89 -2.40 -6.94
N GLY A 365 13.23 -1.94 -5.89
CA GLY A 365 13.21 -0.55 -5.47
C GLY A 365 11.81 0.08 -5.41
N PRO A 366 10.91 -0.11 -6.40
CA PRO A 366 9.51 0.30 -6.31
C PRO A 366 8.81 -0.29 -5.09
N ASN A 367 7.77 0.39 -4.62
CA ASN A 367 7.05 -0.01 -3.43
C ASN A 367 6.09 -1.17 -3.69
N HIS A 368 6.05 -2.13 -2.78
CA HIS A 368 5.12 -3.26 -2.82
C HIS A 368 3.81 -3.03 -2.04
N VAL A 369 3.64 -1.87 -1.39
CA VAL A 369 2.35 -1.49 -0.80
C VAL A 369 1.49 -0.93 -1.93
N LEU A 370 0.69 -1.79 -2.51
CA LEU A 370 0.00 -1.59 -3.77
C LEU A 370 -1.53 -1.54 -3.59
N PRO A 371 -2.26 -0.85 -4.47
CA PRO A 371 -3.71 -0.88 -4.47
C PRO A 371 -4.23 -2.25 -4.93
N THR A 372 -5.10 -2.84 -4.13
CA THR A 372 -5.74 -4.15 -4.35
C THR A 372 -7.22 -4.00 -4.73
N SER A 373 -7.89 -5.09 -5.07
CA SER A 373 -9.34 -5.14 -5.30
C SER A 373 -9.82 -4.15 -6.36
N GLY A 374 -9.03 -4.00 -7.41
CA GLY A 374 -9.31 -3.11 -8.53
C GLY A 374 -9.20 -1.62 -8.22
N THR A 375 -8.68 -1.24 -7.05
CA THR A 375 -8.51 0.17 -6.67
C THR A 375 -7.36 0.87 -7.41
N ALA A 376 -6.53 0.13 -8.15
CA ALA A 376 -5.53 0.69 -9.06
C ALA A 376 -6.14 1.63 -10.13
N ARG A 377 -7.48 1.67 -10.27
CA ARG A 377 -8.19 2.66 -11.10
C ARG A 377 -8.11 4.09 -10.58
N PHE A 378 -7.89 4.27 -9.27
CA PHE A 378 -7.90 5.59 -8.62
C PHE A 378 -6.88 5.72 -7.47
N SER A 379 -6.16 4.66 -7.14
CA SER A 379 -5.10 4.63 -6.14
C SER A 379 -3.77 4.28 -6.77
N SER A 380 -2.68 4.68 -6.12
CA SER A 380 -1.30 4.44 -6.55
C SER A 380 -0.54 3.62 -5.51
N PRO A 381 0.61 3.04 -5.86
CA PRO A 381 1.56 2.51 -4.89
C PRO A 381 1.93 3.54 -3.84
N LEU A 382 2.24 3.08 -2.62
CA LEU A 382 2.78 3.95 -1.59
C LEU A 382 4.09 4.60 -2.07
N GLY A 383 4.22 5.89 -1.89
CA GLY A 383 5.39 6.63 -2.32
C GLY A 383 5.71 7.84 -1.45
N VAL A 384 6.77 8.56 -1.78
CA VAL A 384 7.19 9.77 -1.04
C VAL A 384 6.08 10.82 -0.98
N TYR A 385 5.29 10.92 -2.05
CA TYR A 385 4.16 11.86 -2.15
C TYR A 385 3.04 11.60 -1.13
N ASP A 386 2.96 10.38 -0.57
CA ASP A 386 2.02 10.04 0.50
C ASP A 386 2.41 10.65 1.85
N PHE A 387 3.67 10.97 2.02
CA PHE A 387 4.27 11.52 3.22
C PHE A 387 4.58 13.02 3.08
N GLN A 388 4.20 13.64 1.96
CA GLN A 388 4.33 15.07 1.69
C GLN A 388 2.96 15.70 1.49
N LYS A 389 2.78 16.90 2.04
CA LYS A 389 1.59 17.73 1.82
C LYS A 389 1.96 19.00 1.06
N ARG A 390 0.99 19.52 0.31
CA ARG A 390 1.15 20.70 -0.53
C ARG A 390 0.24 21.81 -0.05
N SER A 391 0.79 23.04 0.05
CA SER A 391 0.05 24.24 0.36
C SER A 391 0.21 25.26 -0.76
N SER A 392 -0.88 25.83 -1.22
CA SER A 392 -0.84 26.89 -2.22
C SER A 392 -0.21 28.16 -1.63
N LEU A 393 0.66 28.80 -2.39
CA LEU A 393 1.23 30.11 -2.08
C LEU A 393 0.64 31.12 -3.04
N ILE A 394 0.04 32.20 -2.47
CA ILE A 394 -0.61 33.25 -3.23
C ILE A 394 -0.17 34.59 -2.60
N MET A 395 0.49 35.42 -3.40
CA MET A 395 0.87 36.77 -3.02
C MET A 395 0.55 37.73 -4.18
N CYS A 396 -0.45 38.56 -3.99
CA CYS A 396 -0.82 39.54 -5.00
C CYS A 396 0.12 40.76 -4.96
N SER A 397 0.48 41.27 -6.13
CA SER A 397 1.09 42.57 -6.28
C SER A 397 0.04 43.67 -6.09
N GLU A 398 0.46 44.92 -5.81
CA GLU A 398 -0.45 46.04 -5.73
C GLU A 398 -1.25 46.29 -7.00
N GLN A 399 -0.62 46.10 -8.16
CA GLN A 399 -1.28 46.19 -9.46
C GLN A 399 -2.20 45.00 -9.73
N GLY A 400 -1.74 43.76 -9.41
CA GLY A 400 -2.50 42.54 -9.64
C GLY A 400 -3.76 42.48 -8.81
N VAL A 401 -3.69 42.92 -7.55
CA VAL A 401 -4.88 42.95 -6.66
C VAL A 401 -5.99 43.85 -7.19
N LYS A 402 -5.68 44.99 -7.79
CA LYS A 402 -6.69 45.91 -8.35
C LYS A 402 -7.54 45.25 -9.44
N THR A 403 -6.94 44.40 -10.24
CA THR A 403 -7.63 43.64 -11.29
C THR A 403 -8.41 42.47 -10.70
N LEU A 404 -7.76 41.64 -9.89
CA LEU A 404 -8.33 40.40 -9.37
C LEU A 404 -9.43 40.64 -8.34
N ALA A 405 -9.28 41.70 -7.50
CA ALA A 405 -10.24 42.01 -6.48
C ALA A 405 -11.60 42.45 -7.04
N ARG A 406 -11.62 43.15 -8.20
CA ARG A 406 -12.90 43.49 -8.88
C ARG A 406 -13.61 42.22 -9.36
N THR A 407 -12.88 41.28 -9.92
CA THR A 407 -13.44 40.00 -10.36
C THR A 407 -13.96 39.19 -9.15
N ALA A 408 -13.20 39.14 -8.06
CA ALA A 408 -13.60 38.43 -6.84
C ALA A 408 -14.86 39.09 -6.19
N ASP A 409 -14.93 40.41 -6.14
CA ASP A 409 -16.11 41.14 -5.62
C ASP A 409 -17.37 40.78 -6.44
N LEU A 410 -17.30 40.86 -7.76
CA LEU A 410 -18.43 40.54 -8.64
C LEU A 410 -18.90 39.07 -8.48
N LEU A 411 -17.98 38.14 -8.45
CA LEU A 411 -18.33 36.72 -8.29
C LEU A 411 -18.92 36.43 -6.91
N ALA A 412 -18.32 36.96 -5.85
CA ALA A 412 -18.81 36.76 -4.49
C ALA A 412 -20.22 37.34 -4.29
N GLN A 413 -20.55 38.46 -4.96
CA GLN A 413 -21.92 39.03 -4.92
C GLN A 413 -22.92 38.06 -5.58
N GLN A 414 -22.57 37.39 -6.69
CA GLN A 414 -23.45 36.41 -7.33
C GLN A 414 -23.66 35.16 -6.47
N GLU A 415 -22.71 34.84 -5.61
CA GLU A 415 -22.79 33.75 -4.63
C GLU A 415 -23.49 34.16 -3.33
N ASN A 416 -23.92 35.45 -3.21
CA ASN A 416 -24.49 36.03 -1.98
C ASN A 416 -23.53 36.00 -0.77
N LEU A 417 -22.21 36.09 -1.02
CA LEU A 417 -21.14 36.11 -0.04
C LEU A 417 -20.64 37.54 0.20
N ASP A 418 -21.44 38.36 0.86
CA ASP A 418 -21.20 39.83 1.05
C ASP A 418 -19.85 40.12 1.74
N ALA A 419 -19.45 39.33 2.74
CA ALA A 419 -18.16 39.52 3.40
C ALA A 419 -16.97 39.25 2.48
N HIS A 420 -17.05 38.25 1.59
CA HIS A 420 -16.04 37.99 0.56
C HIS A 420 -15.97 39.15 -0.44
N ALA A 421 -17.13 39.60 -0.92
CA ALA A 421 -17.23 40.74 -1.83
C ALA A 421 -16.57 42.01 -1.24
N ARG A 422 -16.90 42.36 -0.02
CA ARG A 422 -16.31 43.51 0.68
C ARG A 422 -14.82 43.36 0.94
N SER A 423 -14.40 42.15 1.32
CA SER A 423 -12.96 41.90 1.53
C SER A 423 -12.15 42.14 0.26
N ALA A 424 -12.66 41.76 -0.90
CA ALA A 424 -12.05 42.08 -2.18
C ALA A 424 -12.12 43.56 -2.51
N ARG A 425 -13.30 44.19 -2.34
CA ARG A 425 -13.57 45.60 -2.66
C ARG A 425 -12.64 46.56 -1.91
N TYR A 426 -12.38 46.34 -0.63
CA TYR A 426 -11.47 47.18 0.15
C TYR A 426 -10.02 47.19 -0.36
N ARG A 427 -9.66 46.34 -1.35
CA ARG A 427 -8.33 46.29 -1.92
C ARG A 427 -8.18 46.94 -3.28
N TYR A 428 -9.28 47.43 -3.86
CA TYR A 428 -9.22 48.18 -5.12
C TYR A 428 -9.90 49.56 -5.03
N ASP A 429 -10.64 49.84 -3.97
CA ASP A 429 -11.26 51.14 -3.71
C ASP A 429 -10.33 52.14 -2.96
N VAL A 430 -9.03 51.80 -2.84
CA VAL A 430 -8.03 52.62 -2.14
C VAL A 430 -7.27 53.50 -3.14
#